data_60e3a503b34ff223140f57a1e7ec9551
#
_entry.id   60e3a503b34ff223140f57a1e7ec9551
#
_cell.length_a   1.000
_cell.length_b   1.000
_cell.length_c   1.000
_cell.angle_alpha   90.00
_cell.angle_beta   90.00
_cell.angle_gamma   90.00
#
_symmetry.space_group_name_H-M   'P 1'
#
loop_
_entity.id
_entity.type
_entity.pdbx_description
1 polymer ?
#
loop_
_entity_poly.entity_id
_entity_poly.type
_entity_poly.pdbx_seq_one_letter_code
_entity_poly.pdbx_strand_id
1 'polypeptide(L)'
;MNEYRGKHASSAPWAISSTASVPARRARHLQRNNRRRIRIIFLLVLLLCMLLYPFAEARILVTETTSLRSDDLPSDADQLRIVYLSDIHWGFWFNDGDLSRLITRIYSLRPDLVLFGGDYATDHENALLFFRRLQSMPKIHARYGIFGVPGEADCGSGDQDRILLSEAMTNAGVMPLLNQVAYVKIGSGRICIAGLDDVSGGKPDLNALVTSVSADDFVIFLAHNPSVIPEAQLLRDASGSLGWFDLGLFGHTHGGQMMFFSSLLEIAEDVPDRYLSGWFTENRVNLLVSRGVGTSVFPARLFCPPQIHLIEVTAY
;
A
#
# COMPACT_ATOMS: atom_id res chain seq x y z
N MET A 1 -76.31 92.63 24.17
CA MET A 1 -75.21 93.57 24.49
C MET A 1 -74.12 92.79 25.22
N ASN A 2 -73.00 92.97 24.71
CA ASN A 2 -71.68 92.56 25.22
C ASN A 2 -71.26 91.10 25.02
N GLU A 3 -70.37 91.05 24.10
CA GLU A 3 -69.38 90.08 23.74
C GLU A 3 -68.36 89.79 24.93
N TYR A 4 -67.95 88.57 25.02
CA TYR A 4 -66.62 88.25 25.58
C TYR A 4 -65.92 87.18 24.73
N ARG A 5 -64.86 87.59 24.12
CA ARG A 5 -63.93 86.76 23.33
C ARG A 5 -63.05 85.96 24.24
N GLY A 6 -63.03 84.65 24.15
CA GLY A 6 -62.01 83.80 24.80
C GLY A 6 -60.87 83.47 23.80
N LYS A 7 -59.65 83.67 24.21
CA LYS A 7 -58.44 83.39 23.45
C LYS A 7 -58.10 81.89 23.52
N HIS A 8 -57.99 81.30 22.38
CA HIS A 8 -57.39 79.95 22.23
C HIS A 8 -55.89 79.98 22.40
N ALA A 9 -55.37 79.18 23.35
CA ALA A 9 -53.93 78.86 23.45
C ALA A 9 -53.66 77.61 22.56
N SER A 10 -52.79 77.74 21.58
CA SER A 10 -52.32 76.64 20.75
C SER A 10 -51.27 75.82 21.50
N SER A 11 -51.57 74.59 21.78
CA SER A 11 -50.61 73.61 22.24
C SER A 11 -49.80 73.03 21.09
N ALA A 12 -48.51 73.25 21.05
CA ALA A 12 -47.62 72.64 20.10
C ALA A 12 -47.45 71.14 20.37
N PRO A 13 -47.46 70.31 19.31
CA PRO A 13 -47.21 68.86 19.50
C PRO A 13 -45.75 68.63 19.66
N TRP A 14 -45.38 67.84 20.71
CA TRP A 14 -44.06 67.34 20.95
C TRP A 14 -43.62 66.45 19.82
N ALA A 15 -42.59 66.83 19.09
CA ALA A 15 -41.93 65.99 18.13
C ALA A 15 -41.07 64.94 18.90
N ILE A 16 -41.54 63.71 18.93
CA ILE A 16 -40.75 62.57 19.37
C ILE A 16 -39.69 62.32 18.31
N SER A 17 -38.48 62.71 18.55
CA SER A 17 -37.33 62.36 17.66
C SER A 17 -37.11 60.85 17.79
N SER A 18 -37.39 60.12 16.72
CA SER A 18 -37.12 58.67 16.61
C SER A 18 -35.62 58.41 16.58
N THR A 19 -35.01 58.12 17.71
CA THR A 19 -33.63 57.60 17.80
C THR A 19 -33.53 56.09 17.46
N ALA A 20 -34.16 55.64 16.38
CA ALA A 20 -34.26 54.24 16.05
C ALA A 20 -33.23 53.72 14.99
N SER A 21 -32.16 54.50 14.70
CA SER A 21 -31.21 54.09 13.63
C SER A 21 -29.90 53.47 14.13
N VAL A 22 -29.60 53.51 15.43
CA VAL A 22 -28.33 53.01 16.01
C VAL A 22 -28.25 51.48 16.13
N PRO A 23 -29.31 50.74 16.53
CA PRO A 23 -29.22 49.28 16.71
C PRO A 23 -29.03 48.50 15.45
N ALA A 24 -29.57 48.92 14.28
CA ALA A 24 -29.50 48.17 13.02
C ALA A 24 -28.08 48.14 12.41
N ARG A 25 -27.31 49.20 12.53
CA ARG A 25 -25.91 49.21 12.07
C ARG A 25 -25.02 48.32 12.94
N ARG A 26 -25.21 48.34 14.26
CA ARG A 26 -24.45 47.50 15.20
C ARG A 26 -24.77 46.02 15.01
N ALA A 27 -26.03 45.67 14.77
CA ALA A 27 -26.47 44.30 14.48
C ALA A 27 -25.85 43.78 13.17
N ARG A 28 -25.83 44.59 12.08
CA ARG A 28 -25.19 44.24 10.78
C ARG A 28 -23.68 44.06 10.94
N HIS A 29 -23.01 44.87 11.74
CA HIS A 29 -21.56 44.75 11.99
C HIS A 29 -21.25 43.47 12.78
N LEU A 30 -22.02 43.11 13.78
CA LEU A 30 -21.91 41.89 14.56
C LEU A 30 -22.17 40.66 13.69
N GLN A 31 -23.20 40.66 12.84
CA GLN A 31 -23.47 39.58 11.89
C GLN A 31 -22.33 39.41 10.87
N ARG A 32 -21.75 40.49 10.37
CA ARG A 32 -20.61 40.44 9.44
C ARG A 32 -19.38 39.84 10.09
N ASN A 33 -19.09 40.24 11.35
CA ASN A 33 -17.98 39.70 12.12
C ASN A 33 -18.16 38.20 12.45
N ASN A 34 -19.39 37.79 12.80
CA ASN A 34 -19.69 36.38 13.04
C ASN A 34 -19.53 35.55 11.77
N ARG A 35 -20.01 36.01 10.61
CA ARG A 35 -19.80 35.33 9.31
C ARG A 35 -18.31 35.21 8.96
N ARG A 36 -17.51 36.26 9.23
CA ARG A 36 -16.05 36.22 9.03
C ARG A 36 -15.37 35.23 9.96
N ARG A 37 -15.76 35.20 11.25
CA ARG A 37 -15.25 34.23 12.23
C ARG A 37 -15.60 32.80 11.81
N ILE A 38 -16.84 32.53 11.41
CA ILE A 38 -17.28 31.21 10.94
C ILE A 38 -16.45 30.76 9.73
N ARG A 39 -16.22 31.67 8.75
CA ARG A 39 -15.39 31.36 7.58
C ARG A 39 -13.92 31.05 7.98
N ILE A 40 -13.35 31.79 8.90
CA ILE A 40 -11.99 31.55 9.39
C ILE A 40 -11.92 30.19 10.10
N ILE A 41 -12.88 29.89 10.99
CA ILE A 41 -12.94 28.60 11.67
C ILE A 41 -13.08 27.47 10.65
N PHE A 42 -13.97 27.62 9.67
CA PHE A 42 -14.12 26.63 8.59
C PHE A 42 -12.83 26.39 7.83
N LEU A 43 -12.11 27.46 7.44
CA LEU A 43 -10.82 27.34 6.76
C LEU A 43 -9.76 26.68 7.63
N LEU A 44 -9.73 26.99 8.92
CA LEU A 44 -8.80 26.36 9.87
C LEU A 44 -9.11 24.86 10.06
N VAL A 45 -10.40 24.50 10.14
CA VAL A 45 -10.82 23.10 10.22
C VAL A 45 -10.45 22.36 8.91
N LEU A 46 -10.69 22.97 7.76
CA LEU A 46 -10.32 22.39 6.47
C LEU A 46 -8.81 22.17 6.38
N LEU A 47 -8.02 23.16 6.76
CA LEU A 47 -6.56 23.06 6.82
C LEU A 47 -6.12 21.92 7.75
N LEU A 48 -6.72 21.84 8.93
CA LEU A 48 -6.43 20.77 9.90
C LEU A 48 -6.77 19.40 9.32
N CYS A 49 -7.93 19.25 8.66
CA CYS A 49 -8.30 18.01 7.97
C CYS A 49 -7.29 17.65 6.88
N MET A 50 -6.84 18.61 6.08
CA MET A 50 -5.81 18.38 5.06
C MET A 50 -4.48 17.93 5.67
N LEU A 51 -4.09 18.49 6.81
CA LEU A 51 -2.85 18.11 7.50
C LEU A 51 -2.94 16.73 8.16
N LEU A 52 -4.11 16.33 8.62
CA LEU A 52 -4.32 15.03 9.28
C LEU A 52 -4.66 13.90 8.30
N TYR A 53 -5.14 14.23 7.10
CA TYR A 53 -5.58 13.26 6.10
C TYR A 53 -4.49 12.23 5.74
N PRO A 54 -3.21 12.60 5.51
CA PRO A 54 -2.16 11.65 5.15
C PRO A 54 -1.93 10.57 6.22
N PHE A 55 -2.07 10.92 7.49
CA PHE A 55 -1.96 9.97 8.61
C PHE A 55 -3.15 9.02 8.69
N ALA A 56 -4.34 9.50 8.33
CA ALA A 56 -5.53 8.67 8.23
C ALA A 56 -5.46 7.73 7.03
N GLU A 57 -5.02 8.22 5.86
CA GLU A 57 -4.88 7.42 4.64
C GLU A 57 -3.91 6.26 4.85
N ALA A 58 -2.80 6.46 5.55
CA ALA A 58 -1.82 5.41 5.87
C ALA A 58 -2.42 4.23 6.68
N ARG A 59 -3.63 4.37 7.21
CA ARG A 59 -4.35 3.33 7.96
C ARG A 59 -5.45 2.63 7.15
N ILE A 60 -5.69 3.07 5.91
CA ILE A 60 -6.76 2.55 5.05
C ILE A 60 -6.18 1.51 4.12
N LEU A 61 -6.15 0.25 4.57
CA LEU A 61 -5.70 -0.87 3.73
C LEU A 61 -6.74 -1.19 2.65
N VAL A 62 -6.37 -0.96 1.39
CA VAL A 62 -7.18 -1.26 0.21
C VAL A 62 -6.86 -2.68 -0.28
N THR A 63 -7.88 -3.44 -0.65
CA THR A 63 -7.70 -4.69 -1.40
C THR A 63 -7.94 -4.41 -2.87
N GLU A 64 -6.93 -4.62 -3.69
CA GLU A 64 -7.03 -4.55 -5.14
C GLU A 64 -7.21 -5.97 -5.70
N THR A 65 -8.27 -6.17 -6.50
CA THR A 65 -8.54 -7.47 -7.12
C THR A 65 -8.32 -7.36 -8.61
N THR A 66 -7.49 -8.25 -9.15
CA THR A 66 -7.15 -8.31 -10.57
C THR A 66 -7.33 -9.73 -11.09
N SER A 67 -7.96 -9.88 -12.25
CA SER A 67 -8.11 -11.16 -12.92
C SER A 67 -7.16 -11.25 -14.10
N LEU A 68 -6.38 -12.30 -14.17
CA LEU A 68 -5.44 -12.61 -15.25
C LEU A 68 -5.83 -13.93 -15.92
N ARG A 69 -5.40 -14.08 -17.18
CA ARG A 69 -5.51 -15.34 -17.93
C ARG A 69 -4.14 -15.74 -18.42
N SER A 70 -3.87 -17.04 -18.38
CA SER A 70 -2.63 -17.62 -18.92
C SER A 70 -2.88 -18.97 -19.56
N ASP A 71 -2.23 -19.19 -20.71
CA ASP A 71 -2.19 -20.48 -21.41
C ASP A 71 -1.31 -21.49 -20.66
N ASP A 72 -0.31 -21.01 -19.91
CA ASP A 72 0.68 -21.82 -19.21
C ASP A 72 0.18 -22.27 -17.81
N LEU A 73 -0.98 -21.74 -17.36
CA LEU A 73 -1.58 -22.17 -16.11
C LEU A 73 -2.21 -23.57 -16.28
N PRO A 74 -1.81 -24.57 -15.46
CA PRO A 74 -2.45 -25.90 -15.50
C PRO A 74 -3.96 -25.81 -15.34
N SER A 75 -4.72 -26.55 -16.14
CA SER A 75 -6.19 -26.57 -16.07
C SER A 75 -6.75 -26.93 -14.68
N ASP A 76 -6.01 -27.77 -13.95
CA ASP A 76 -6.35 -28.11 -12.55
C ASP A 76 -6.13 -26.94 -11.57
N ALA A 77 -5.44 -25.87 -12.00
CA ALA A 77 -5.21 -24.64 -11.25
C ALA A 77 -6.20 -23.52 -11.61
N ASP A 78 -7.23 -23.80 -12.38
CA ASP A 78 -8.22 -22.80 -12.78
C ASP A 78 -8.82 -22.08 -11.57
N GLN A 79 -8.95 -20.75 -11.68
CA GLN A 79 -9.35 -19.82 -10.60
C GLN A 79 -8.37 -19.79 -9.41
N LEU A 80 -7.07 -19.93 -9.67
CA LEU A 80 -6.02 -19.81 -8.65
C LEU A 80 -6.06 -18.42 -7.99
N ARG A 81 -6.24 -18.40 -6.67
CA ARG A 81 -6.35 -17.18 -5.86
C ARG A 81 -5.03 -16.89 -5.15
N ILE A 82 -4.31 -15.91 -5.63
CA ILE A 82 -3.01 -15.49 -5.08
C ILE A 82 -3.24 -14.22 -4.27
N VAL A 83 -2.86 -14.22 -2.99
CA VAL A 83 -2.75 -13.00 -2.21
C VAL A 83 -1.29 -12.58 -2.19
N TYR A 84 -1.03 -11.36 -2.68
CA TYR A 84 0.29 -10.74 -2.67
C TYR A 84 0.31 -9.49 -1.79
N LEU A 85 1.36 -9.34 -1.01
CA LEU A 85 1.62 -8.18 -0.17
C LEU A 85 3.11 -8.00 0.10
N SER A 86 3.54 -6.76 0.27
CA SER A 86 4.93 -6.37 0.52
C SER A 86 5.00 -5.18 1.48
N ASP A 87 6.17 -4.82 1.91
CA ASP A 87 6.46 -3.59 2.63
C ASP A 87 5.55 -3.40 3.86
N ILE A 88 5.54 -4.37 4.74
CA ILE A 88 4.74 -4.33 5.97
C ILE A 88 5.35 -3.34 6.96
N HIS A 89 6.69 -3.29 7.05
CA HIS A 89 7.45 -2.46 7.99
C HIS A 89 6.91 -2.55 9.43
N TRP A 90 6.72 -3.79 9.90
CA TRP A 90 6.27 -4.03 11.27
C TRP A 90 7.25 -3.41 12.27
N GLY A 91 6.70 -2.68 13.24
CA GLY A 91 7.45 -1.95 14.23
C GLY A 91 6.60 -0.91 14.93
N PHE A 92 7.15 0.29 15.14
CA PHE A 92 6.46 1.33 15.88
C PHE A 92 5.16 1.84 15.22
N TRP A 93 5.18 2.01 13.89
CA TRP A 93 4.04 2.57 13.14
C TRP A 93 3.03 1.51 12.68
N PHE A 94 3.50 0.29 12.40
CA PHE A 94 2.66 -0.86 12.07
C PHE A 94 2.81 -1.91 13.16
N ASN A 95 1.92 -1.89 14.12
CA ASN A 95 2.03 -2.70 15.34
C ASN A 95 1.26 -4.04 15.26
N ASP A 96 1.26 -4.79 16.36
CA ASP A 96 0.59 -6.09 16.47
C ASP A 96 -0.92 -6.04 16.16
N GLY A 97 -1.59 -4.94 16.48
CA GLY A 97 -3.00 -4.75 16.17
C GLY A 97 -3.23 -4.59 14.67
N ASP A 98 -2.31 -3.90 13.98
CA ASP A 98 -2.32 -3.76 12.53
C ASP A 98 -2.04 -5.11 11.87
N LEU A 99 -1.05 -5.86 12.37
CA LEU A 99 -0.73 -7.20 11.89
C LEU A 99 -1.91 -8.18 12.05
N SER A 100 -2.60 -8.14 13.19
CA SER A 100 -3.80 -8.96 13.40
C SER A 100 -4.91 -8.65 12.41
N ARG A 101 -5.13 -7.36 12.07
CA ARG A 101 -6.08 -6.94 11.04
C ARG A 101 -5.66 -7.40 9.64
N LEU A 102 -4.36 -7.32 9.34
CA LEU A 102 -3.80 -7.80 8.07
C LEU A 102 -4.04 -9.31 7.90
N ILE A 103 -3.72 -10.12 8.92
CA ILE A 103 -3.95 -11.58 8.90
C ILE A 103 -5.43 -11.89 8.70
N THR A 104 -6.32 -11.18 9.40
CA THR A 104 -7.77 -11.31 9.24
C THR A 104 -8.20 -10.97 7.81
N ARG A 105 -7.59 -9.94 7.21
CA ARG A 105 -7.86 -9.57 5.81
C ARG A 105 -7.40 -10.67 4.86
N ILE A 106 -6.17 -11.20 5.00
CA ILE A 106 -5.65 -12.31 4.20
C ILE A 106 -6.61 -13.50 4.28
N TYR A 107 -7.01 -13.89 5.49
CA TYR A 107 -7.95 -15.00 5.71
C TYR A 107 -9.30 -14.78 4.98
N SER A 108 -9.84 -13.56 5.02
CA SER A 108 -11.11 -13.23 4.36
C SER A 108 -11.07 -13.35 2.84
N LEU A 109 -9.88 -13.23 2.25
CA LEU A 109 -9.67 -13.37 0.80
C LEU A 109 -9.60 -14.81 0.33
N ARG A 110 -9.57 -15.79 1.24
CA ARG A 110 -9.51 -17.25 0.93
C ARG A 110 -8.43 -17.57 -0.12
N PRO A 111 -7.16 -17.26 0.16
CA PRO A 111 -6.09 -17.51 -0.80
C PRO A 111 -5.83 -19.00 -0.98
N ASP A 112 -5.50 -19.41 -2.20
CA ASP A 112 -4.84 -20.68 -2.49
C ASP A 112 -3.33 -20.60 -2.28
N LEU A 113 -2.76 -19.41 -2.51
CA LEU A 113 -1.35 -19.09 -2.40
C LEU A 113 -1.17 -17.73 -1.74
N VAL A 114 -0.21 -17.57 -0.84
CA VAL A 114 0.18 -16.28 -0.26
C VAL A 114 1.63 -16.00 -0.57
N LEU A 115 1.91 -14.82 -1.11
CA LEU A 115 3.24 -14.38 -1.50
C LEU A 115 3.59 -13.08 -0.77
N PHE A 116 4.73 -13.10 -0.07
CA PHE A 116 5.28 -11.95 0.60
C PHE A 116 6.45 -11.37 -0.17
N GLY A 117 6.38 -10.11 -0.51
CA GLY A 117 7.35 -9.39 -1.34
C GLY A 117 8.47 -8.67 -0.59
N GLY A 118 8.75 -9.04 0.66
CA GLY A 118 9.84 -8.44 1.44
C GLY A 118 9.46 -7.20 2.25
N ASP A 119 10.44 -6.66 2.96
CA ASP A 119 10.33 -5.55 3.92
C ASP A 119 9.26 -5.83 4.99
N TYR A 120 9.46 -6.95 5.69
CA TYR A 120 8.57 -7.41 6.75
C TYR A 120 8.57 -6.48 7.96
N ALA A 121 9.73 -5.90 8.28
CA ALA A 121 9.92 -5.01 9.41
C ALA A 121 10.85 -3.84 9.06
N THR A 122 11.15 -3.00 10.06
CA THR A 122 11.95 -1.79 9.87
C THR A 122 13.46 -2.04 9.74
N ASP A 123 13.89 -3.21 10.16
CA ASP A 123 15.29 -3.66 10.14
C ASP A 123 15.36 -5.18 10.38
N HIS A 124 16.53 -5.77 10.19
CA HIS A 124 16.77 -7.21 10.32
C HIS A 124 16.36 -7.79 11.69
N GLU A 125 16.70 -7.13 12.79
CA GLU A 125 16.36 -7.64 14.13
C GLU A 125 14.85 -7.67 14.33
N ASN A 126 14.17 -6.61 13.89
CA ASN A 126 12.72 -6.54 13.91
C ASN A 126 12.08 -7.53 12.93
N ALA A 127 12.71 -7.88 11.81
CA ALA A 127 12.22 -8.92 10.90
C ALA A 127 12.23 -10.30 11.58
N LEU A 128 13.27 -10.64 12.33
CA LEU A 128 13.30 -11.87 13.14
C LEU A 128 12.19 -11.87 14.21
N LEU A 129 11.94 -10.74 14.84
CA LEU A 129 10.85 -10.58 15.83
C LEU A 129 9.47 -10.67 15.16
N PHE A 130 9.31 -10.10 13.99
CA PHE A 130 8.08 -10.19 13.19
C PHE A 130 7.69 -11.64 12.93
N PHE A 131 8.62 -12.47 12.46
CA PHE A 131 8.34 -13.90 12.20
C PHE A 131 8.01 -14.67 13.47
N ARG A 132 8.71 -14.40 14.60
CA ARG A 132 8.33 -14.95 15.91
C ARG A 132 6.91 -14.52 16.30
N ARG A 133 6.55 -13.29 16.03
CA ARG A 133 5.21 -12.77 16.30
C ARG A 133 4.17 -13.42 15.41
N LEU A 134 4.45 -13.54 14.11
CA LEU A 134 3.58 -14.21 13.14
C LEU A 134 3.32 -15.67 13.54
N GLN A 135 4.35 -16.40 14.00
CA GLN A 135 4.22 -17.76 14.50
C GLN A 135 3.22 -17.89 15.67
N SER A 136 3.11 -16.88 16.52
CA SER A 136 2.22 -16.85 17.68
C SER A 136 0.79 -16.43 17.34
N MET A 137 0.51 -15.98 16.12
CA MET A 137 -0.80 -15.54 15.64
C MET A 137 -1.62 -16.67 14.99
N PRO A 138 -2.93 -16.47 14.76
CA PRO A 138 -3.73 -17.42 13.97
C PRO A 138 -3.07 -17.71 12.64
N LYS A 139 -2.93 -18.99 12.30
CA LYS A 139 -2.28 -19.42 11.06
C LYS A 139 -3.00 -18.92 9.83
N ILE A 140 -2.24 -18.37 8.90
CA ILE A 140 -2.73 -18.11 7.55
C ILE A 140 -2.91 -19.47 6.85
N HIS A 141 -4.11 -19.69 6.29
CA HIS A 141 -4.39 -20.91 5.53
C HIS A 141 -4.32 -20.59 4.04
N ALA A 142 -3.37 -21.23 3.36
CA ALA A 142 -3.24 -21.22 1.91
C ALA A 142 -3.01 -22.64 1.43
N ARG A 143 -3.86 -23.12 0.52
CA ARG A 143 -3.85 -24.51 0.05
C ARG A 143 -2.51 -24.95 -0.52
N TYR A 144 -1.85 -24.05 -1.21
CA TYR A 144 -0.58 -24.30 -1.91
C TYR A 144 0.63 -23.67 -1.22
N GLY A 145 0.43 -23.15 -0.01
CA GLY A 145 1.51 -22.65 0.82
C GLY A 145 1.68 -21.14 0.85
N ILE A 146 2.67 -20.72 1.60
CA ILE A 146 3.04 -19.33 1.83
C ILE A 146 4.51 -19.22 1.51
N PHE A 147 4.87 -18.30 0.64
CA PHE A 147 6.24 -18.08 0.18
C PHE A 147 6.62 -16.62 0.36
N GLY A 148 7.91 -16.34 0.47
CA GLY A 148 8.36 -14.97 0.59
C GLY A 148 9.81 -14.79 0.21
N VAL A 149 10.13 -13.58 -0.23
CA VAL A 149 11.49 -13.10 -0.49
C VAL A 149 11.86 -12.05 0.56
N PRO A 150 13.15 -11.84 0.85
CA PRO A 150 13.58 -10.72 1.67
C PRO A 150 13.45 -9.39 0.90
N GLY A 151 13.28 -8.31 1.65
CA GLY A 151 13.54 -6.97 1.18
C GLY A 151 14.80 -6.40 1.80
N GLU A 152 15.14 -5.18 1.42
CA GLU A 152 16.35 -4.49 1.86
C GLU A 152 16.41 -4.35 3.39
N ALA A 153 15.31 -3.99 4.04
CA ALA A 153 15.23 -3.83 5.48
C ALA A 153 15.39 -5.16 6.25
N ASP A 154 15.06 -6.29 5.63
CA ASP A 154 15.12 -7.61 6.25
C ASP A 154 16.54 -8.18 6.24
N CYS A 155 17.38 -7.72 5.31
CA CYS A 155 18.74 -8.19 5.14
C CYS A 155 19.63 -7.69 6.29
N GLY A 156 20.42 -8.58 6.85
CA GLY A 156 21.46 -8.23 7.81
C GLY A 156 22.81 -8.00 7.14
N SER A 157 23.87 -7.97 7.94
CA SER A 157 25.21 -7.62 7.47
C SER A 157 25.98 -8.79 6.83
N GLY A 158 25.44 -10.03 6.86
CA GLY A 158 26.20 -11.18 6.39
C GLY A 158 25.39 -12.45 6.17
N ASP A 159 26.10 -13.52 5.77
CA ASP A 159 25.47 -14.81 5.46
C ASP A 159 24.76 -15.45 6.65
N GLN A 160 25.26 -15.21 7.86
CA GLN A 160 24.63 -15.72 9.10
C GLN A 160 23.24 -15.08 9.31
N ASP A 161 23.10 -13.79 9.06
CA ASP A 161 21.83 -13.08 9.22
C ASP A 161 20.80 -13.60 8.20
N ARG A 162 21.22 -13.91 6.99
CA ARG A 162 20.36 -14.52 5.94
C ARG A 162 19.88 -15.91 6.34
N ILE A 163 20.75 -16.72 6.99
CA ILE A 163 20.36 -18.01 7.53
C ILE A 163 19.32 -17.83 8.64
N LEU A 164 19.55 -16.92 9.58
CA LEU A 164 18.63 -16.63 10.68
C LEU A 164 17.27 -16.13 10.17
N LEU A 165 17.25 -15.27 9.16
CA LEU A 165 16.02 -14.82 8.52
C LEU A 165 15.26 -16.01 7.89
N SER A 166 15.94 -16.85 7.11
CA SER A 166 15.34 -18.03 6.46
C SER A 166 14.79 -19.01 7.47
N GLU A 167 15.48 -19.24 8.58
CA GLU A 167 15.00 -20.08 9.69
C GLU A 167 13.76 -19.47 10.36
N ALA A 168 13.77 -18.15 10.61
CA ALA A 168 12.64 -17.45 11.22
C ALA A 168 11.39 -17.52 10.32
N MET A 169 11.55 -17.29 9.01
CA MET A 169 10.49 -17.46 8.01
C MET A 169 9.92 -18.86 8.03
N THR A 170 10.78 -19.87 7.91
CA THR A 170 10.39 -21.30 7.92
C THR A 170 9.61 -21.67 9.18
N ASN A 171 10.10 -21.26 10.35
CA ASN A 171 9.45 -21.51 11.63
C ASN A 171 8.07 -20.85 11.75
N ALA A 172 7.87 -19.72 11.05
CA ALA A 172 6.57 -19.04 10.97
C ALA A 172 5.63 -19.63 9.89
N GLY A 173 6.10 -20.66 9.15
CA GLY A 173 5.34 -21.31 8.09
C GLY A 173 5.38 -20.58 6.75
N VAL A 174 6.36 -19.69 6.56
CA VAL A 174 6.65 -19.01 5.29
C VAL A 174 7.87 -19.65 4.67
N MET A 175 7.77 -20.20 3.46
CA MET A 175 8.90 -20.76 2.74
C MET A 175 9.77 -19.63 2.17
N PRO A 176 11.01 -19.45 2.63
CA PRO A 176 11.92 -18.43 2.11
C PRO A 176 12.42 -18.82 0.71
N LEU A 177 12.45 -17.86 -0.20
CA LEU A 177 12.97 -18.01 -1.56
C LEU A 177 14.10 -16.99 -1.78
N LEU A 178 15.33 -17.41 -1.54
CA LEU A 178 16.54 -16.61 -1.75
C LEU A 178 17.32 -17.22 -2.93
N ASN A 179 17.09 -16.72 -4.13
CA ASN A 179 17.59 -17.28 -5.40
C ASN A 179 17.16 -18.74 -5.61
N GLN A 180 15.89 -19.03 -5.28
CA GLN A 180 15.34 -20.38 -5.32
C GLN A 180 14.02 -20.43 -6.06
N VAL A 181 13.74 -21.58 -6.68
CA VAL A 181 12.46 -21.86 -7.33
C VAL A 181 11.74 -22.94 -6.51
N ALA A 182 10.53 -22.62 -6.08
CA ALA A 182 9.60 -23.58 -5.51
C ALA A 182 8.67 -24.13 -6.60
N TYR A 183 8.57 -25.45 -6.68
CA TYR A 183 7.64 -26.13 -7.58
C TYR A 183 6.41 -26.56 -6.80
N VAL A 184 5.27 -25.95 -7.10
CA VAL A 184 4.00 -26.24 -6.44
C VAL A 184 3.16 -27.12 -7.34
N LYS A 185 2.92 -28.36 -6.90
CA LYS A 185 2.10 -29.31 -7.63
C LYS A 185 0.62 -28.98 -7.49
N ILE A 186 -0.07 -28.87 -8.62
CA ILE A 186 -1.52 -28.62 -8.70
C ILE A 186 -2.13 -29.63 -9.66
N GLY A 187 -2.86 -30.62 -9.10
CA GLY A 187 -3.41 -31.71 -9.88
C GLY A 187 -2.33 -32.51 -10.64
N SER A 188 -2.46 -32.53 -11.97
CA SER A 188 -1.50 -33.15 -12.88
C SER A 188 -0.35 -32.22 -13.28
N GLY A 189 -0.50 -30.91 -13.12
CA GLY A 189 0.47 -29.87 -13.46
C GLY A 189 1.23 -29.31 -12.27
N ARG A 190 2.00 -28.25 -12.54
CA ARG A 190 2.71 -27.49 -11.51
C ARG A 190 2.74 -26.01 -11.87
N ILE A 191 2.97 -25.17 -10.88
CA ILE A 191 3.37 -23.78 -11.04
C ILE A 191 4.74 -23.59 -10.40
N CYS A 192 5.51 -22.61 -10.87
CA CYS A 192 6.82 -22.27 -10.36
C CYS A 192 6.77 -20.91 -9.66
N ILE A 193 7.37 -20.80 -8.48
CA ILE A 193 7.56 -19.55 -7.78
C ILE A 193 9.06 -19.31 -7.68
N ALA A 194 9.56 -18.40 -8.49
CA ALA A 194 10.96 -18.05 -8.58
C ALA A 194 11.22 -16.82 -7.70
N GLY A 195 11.85 -17.00 -6.55
CA GLY A 195 12.14 -15.93 -5.60
C GLY A 195 13.59 -15.47 -5.67
N LEU A 196 13.79 -14.18 -5.89
CA LEU A 196 15.09 -13.53 -5.93
C LEU A 196 15.45 -13.03 -4.52
N ASP A 197 16.72 -13.14 -4.17
CA ASP A 197 17.27 -12.43 -3.02
C ASP A 197 17.33 -10.93 -3.27
N ASP A 198 17.36 -10.11 -2.23
CA ASP A 198 17.29 -8.66 -2.37
C ASP A 198 18.48 -8.08 -3.12
N VAL A 199 18.22 -7.09 -4.00
CA VAL A 199 19.25 -6.50 -4.85
C VAL A 199 20.15 -5.50 -4.11
N SER A 200 19.64 -4.89 -3.04
CA SER A 200 20.35 -3.87 -2.26
C SER A 200 21.07 -4.47 -1.06
N GLY A 201 20.40 -5.32 -0.30
CA GLY A 201 20.91 -5.93 0.93
C GLY A 201 21.35 -7.39 0.81
N GLY A 202 21.01 -8.06 -0.29
CA GLY A 202 21.23 -9.50 -0.51
C GLY A 202 22.37 -9.84 -1.47
N LYS A 203 22.26 -11.01 -2.07
CA LYS A 203 23.17 -11.53 -3.12
C LYS A 203 22.32 -12.08 -4.27
N PRO A 204 21.68 -11.23 -5.10
CA PRO A 204 20.76 -11.68 -6.13
C PRO A 204 21.47 -12.51 -7.20
N ASP A 205 20.85 -13.60 -7.62
CA ASP A 205 21.31 -14.47 -8.71
C ASP A 205 20.14 -14.84 -9.63
N LEU A 206 19.89 -14.00 -10.61
CA LEU A 206 18.86 -14.25 -11.62
C LEU A 206 19.14 -15.49 -12.46
N ASN A 207 20.43 -15.82 -12.73
CA ASN A 207 20.78 -16.97 -13.54
C ASN A 207 20.40 -18.29 -12.86
N ALA A 208 20.50 -18.36 -11.53
CA ALA A 208 20.04 -19.51 -10.75
C ALA A 208 18.52 -19.75 -10.93
N LEU A 209 17.73 -18.71 -11.07
CA LEU A 209 16.29 -18.81 -11.28
C LEU A 209 15.96 -19.23 -12.71
N VAL A 210 16.50 -18.52 -13.69
CA VAL A 210 16.21 -18.70 -15.10
C VAL A 210 16.57 -20.11 -15.60
N THR A 211 17.68 -20.66 -15.12
CA THR A 211 18.10 -22.03 -15.48
C THR A 211 17.28 -23.13 -14.81
N SER A 212 16.45 -22.76 -13.82
CA SER A 212 15.62 -23.68 -13.04
C SER A 212 14.15 -23.73 -13.47
N VAL A 213 13.74 -22.96 -14.49
CA VAL A 213 12.36 -22.91 -14.99
C VAL A 213 12.31 -23.26 -16.47
N SER A 214 11.11 -23.64 -16.94
CA SER A 214 10.84 -23.92 -18.35
C SER A 214 9.77 -22.98 -18.88
N ALA A 215 9.81 -22.65 -20.17
CA ALA A 215 8.78 -21.87 -20.84
C ALA A 215 7.38 -22.53 -20.83
N ASP A 216 7.29 -23.82 -20.52
CA ASP A 216 6.01 -24.56 -20.39
C ASP A 216 5.42 -24.49 -18.97
N ASP A 217 6.12 -23.90 -18.02
CA ASP A 217 5.64 -23.71 -16.65
C ASP A 217 4.98 -22.34 -16.50
N PHE A 218 3.89 -22.26 -15.75
CA PHE A 218 3.41 -20.96 -15.25
C PHE A 218 4.33 -20.47 -14.14
N VAL A 219 5.12 -19.42 -14.42
CA VAL A 219 6.17 -18.93 -13.53
C VAL A 219 5.77 -17.59 -12.92
N ILE A 220 5.74 -17.54 -11.57
CA ILE A 220 5.62 -16.32 -10.79
C ILE A 220 7.02 -15.90 -10.35
N PHE A 221 7.51 -14.78 -10.87
CA PHE A 221 8.75 -14.16 -10.43
C PHE A 221 8.46 -13.21 -9.26
N LEU A 222 9.06 -13.47 -8.12
CA LEU A 222 8.93 -12.72 -6.89
C LEU A 222 10.26 -12.08 -6.53
N ALA A 223 10.29 -10.75 -6.49
CA ALA A 223 11.45 -9.98 -6.05
C ALA A 223 10.98 -8.74 -5.30
N HIS A 224 11.77 -8.25 -4.34
CA HIS A 224 11.37 -7.07 -3.60
C HIS A 224 11.47 -5.81 -4.48
N ASN A 225 12.63 -5.55 -5.06
CA ASN A 225 12.93 -4.32 -5.75
C ASN A 225 12.67 -4.42 -7.27
N PRO A 226 11.82 -3.56 -7.86
CA PRO A 226 11.51 -3.59 -9.28
C PRO A 226 12.64 -3.08 -10.20
N SER A 227 13.76 -2.57 -9.67
CA SER A 227 14.94 -2.19 -10.48
C SER A 227 15.49 -3.36 -11.28
N VAL A 228 15.22 -4.61 -10.86
CA VAL A 228 15.64 -5.84 -11.51
C VAL A 228 14.86 -6.16 -12.80
N ILE A 229 13.68 -5.54 -13.01
CA ILE A 229 12.79 -5.88 -14.14
C ILE A 229 13.49 -5.81 -15.50
N PRO A 230 14.22 -4.74 -15.85
CA PRO A 230 14.88 -4.65 -17.17
C PRO A 230 15.88 -5.77 -17.41
N GLU A 231 16.64 -6.16 -16.39
CA GLU A 231 17.62 -7.26 -16.50
C GLU A 231 16.90 -8.61 -16.61
N ALA A 232 15.91 -8.86 -15.76
CA ALA A 232 15.16 -10.11 -15.77
C ALA A 232 14.47 -10.38 -17.11
N GLN A 233 13.95 -9.35 -17.78
CA GLN A 233 13.29 -9.49 -19.08
C GLN A 233 14.25 -9.80 -20.25
N LEU A 234 15.54 -9.54 -20.09
CA LEU A 234 16.56 -9.84 -21.13
C LEU A 234 17.10 -11.26 -21.03
N LEU A 235 16.87 -11.94 -19.92
CA LEU A 235 17.37 -13.29 -19.71
C LEU A 235 16.54 -14.31 -20.47
N ARG A 236 17.19 -15.45 -20.79
CA ARG A 236 16.59 -16.56 -21.51
C ARG A 236 16.55 -17.78 -20.60
N ASP A 237 15.44 -18.49 -20.65
CA ASP A 237 15.27 -19.76 -19.93
C ASP A 237 16.23 -20.86 -20.43
N ALA A 238 16.12 -22.04 -19.81
CA ALA A 238 16.92 -23.21 -20.19
C ALA A 238 16.72 -23.65 -21.66
N SER A 239 15.60 -23.29 -22.30
CA SER A 239 15.31 -23.53 -23.72
C SER A 239 15.90 -22.48 -24.66
N GLY A 240 16.39 -21.35 -24.12
CA GLY A 240 16.85 -20.19 -24.88
C GLY A 240 15.72 -19.19 -25.22
N SER A 241 14.53 -19.34 -24.67
CA SER A 241 13.38 -18.47 -24.88
C SER A 241 13.42 -17.25 -23.95
N LEU A 242 12.96 -16.08 -24.47
CA LEU A 242 12.68 -14.89 -23.66
C LEU A 242 11.33 -15.04 -22.96
N GLY A 243 11.10 -14.26 -21.89
CA GLY A 243 9.83 -14.29 -21.18
C GLY A 243 9.71 -15.54 -20.31
N TRP A 244 10.73 -15.82 -19.52
CA TRP A 244 10.84 -16.99 -18.64
C TRP A 244 9.88 -16.97 -17.45
N PHE A 245 9.12 -15.89 -17.25
CA PHE A 245 8.08 -15.76 -16.25
C PHE A 245 6.82 -15.09 -16.81
N ASP A 246 5.65 -15.40 -16.27
CA ASP A 246 4.33 -14.92 -16.70
C ASP A 246 3.83 -13.78 -15.85
N LEU A 247 4.18 -13.80 -14.57
CA LEU A 247 3.76 -12.85 -13.56
C LEU A 247 4.94 -12.41 -12.70
N GLY A 248 5.29 -11.13 -12.75
CA GLY A 248 6.28 -10.51 -11.87
C GLY A 248 5.62 -9.71 -10.75
N LEU A 249 6.04 -9.92 -9.50
CA LEU A 249 5.49 -9.27 -8.31
C LEU A 249 6.58 -8.56 -7.53
N PHE A 250 6.41 -7.25 -7.32
CA PHE A 250 7.42 -6.36 -6.73
C PHE A 250 6.81 -5.42 -5.69
N GLY A 251 7.65 -4.96 -4.75
CA GLY A 251 7.34 -3.96 -3.71
C GLY A 251 8.29 -2.77 -3.75
N HIS A 252 8.93 -2.46 -2.61
CA HIS A 252 10.01 -1.49 -2.38
C HIS A 252 9.61 -0.01 -2.54
N THR A 253 8.91 0.35 -3.59
CA THR A 253 8.68 1.75 -3.99
C THR A 253 7.69 2.49 -3.12
N HIS A 254 6.88 1.78 -2.34
CA HIS A 254 5.72 2.34 -1.63
C HIS A 254 4.79 3.19 -2.51
N GLY A 255 4.89 3.08 -3.84
CA GLY A 255 4.21 3.96 -4.80
C GLY A 255 4.61 5.45 -4.63
N GLY A 256 5.83 5.70 -4.13
CA GLY A 256 6.30 7.03 -3.75
C GLY A 256 5.69 7.54 -2.45
N GLN A 257 4.87 6.76 -1.75
CA GLN A 257 4.22 6.99 -0.44
C GLN A 257 3.45 8.32 -0.33
N MET A 258 4.02 9.43 -0.80
CA MET A 258 3.39 10.76 -0.92
C MET A 258 3.52 11.23 -2.37
N MET A 259 2.53 10.93 -3.22
CA MET A 259 2.58 11.02 -4.68
C MET A 259 3.22 12.31 -5.24
N PHE A 260 2.98 13.47 -4.60
CA PHE A 260 3.54 14.75 -5.05
C PHE A 260 4.89 15.10 -4.40
N PHE A 261 5.38 14.27 -3.47
CA PHE A 261 6.58 14.52 -2.68
C PHE A 261 7.52 13.32 -2.64
N SER A 262 7.34 12.35 -3.54
CA SER A 262 8.14 11.12 -3.58
C SER A 262 9.64 11.40 -3.69
N SER A 263 10.02 12.39 -4.51
CA SER A 263 11.40 12.84 -4.65
C SER A 263 12.00 13.49 -3.39
N LEU A 264 11.15 14.00 -2.48
CA LEU A 264 11.63 14.57 -1.21
C LEU A 264 11.88 13.49 -0.15
N LEU A 265 11.30 12.30 -0.33
CA LEU A 265 11.44 11.17 0.59
C LEU A 265 12.54 10.20 0.14
N GLU A 266 13.17 10.46 -1.02
CA GLU A 266 14.23 9.62 -1.60
C GLU A 266 13.82 8.13 -1.69
N ILE A 267 12.51 7.87 -1.85
CA ILE A 267 11.98 6.51 -1.96
C ILE A 267 12.14 6.05 -3.40
N ALA A 268 12.80 4.90 -3.59
CA ALA A 268 12.96 4.23 -4.88
C ALA A 268 13.74 5.03 -5.94
N GLU A 269 14.78 5.77 -5.53
CA GLU A 269 15.68 6.48 -6.47
C GLU A 269 16.42 5.55 -7.45
N ASP A 270 16.61 4.30 -7.07
CA ASP A 270 17.23 3.23 -7.87
C ASP A 270 16.27 2.59 -8.88
N VAL A 271 14.97 2.92 -8.82
CA VAL A 271 13.93 2.33 -9.66
C VAL A 271 13.56 3.28 -10.80
N PRO A 272 13.47 2.79 -12.07
CA PRO A 272 12.95 3.61 -13.16
C PRO A 272 11.54 4.14 -12.84
N ASP A 273 11.30 5.44 -13.09
CA ASP A 273 10.02 6.14 -12.76
C ASP A 273 8.77 5.38 -13.22
N ARG A 274 8.86 4.67 -14.35
CA ARG A 274 7.74 3.89 -14.88
C ARG A 274 7.31 2.73 -13.99
N TYR A 275 8.18 2.24 -13.11
CA TYR A 275 7.89 1.13 -12.19
C TYR A 275 7.59 1.60 -10.76
N LEU A 276 7.05 2.80 -10.62
CA LEU A 276 6.75 3.34 -9.30
C LEU A 276 5.58 2.59 -8.61
N SER A 277 4.51 2.28 -9.33
CA SER A 277 3.40 1.43 -8.82
C SER A 277 2.40 1.07 -9.91
N GLY A 278 1.69 -0.03 -9.71
CA GLY A 278 0.56 -0.45 -10.56
C GLY A 278 0.88 -1.67 -11.42
N TRP A 279 -0.03 -1.93 -12.35
CA TRP A 279 0.07 -3.03 -13.30
C TRP A 279 0.67 -2.57 -14.62
N PHE A 280 1.58 -3.39 -15.15
CA PHE A 280 2.20 -3.20 -16.46
C PHE A 280 2.13 -4.51 -17.24
N THR A 281 2.02 -4.45 -18.56
CA THR A 281 2.19 -5.62 -19.43
C THR A 281 3.30 -5.31 -20.42
N GLU A 282 4.41 -5.98 -20.28
CA GLU A 282 5.58 -5.81 -21.13
C GLU A 282 6.06 -7.17 -21.64
N ASN A 283 6.37 -7.29 -22.94
CA ASN A 283 6.85 -8.53 -23.54
C ASN A 283 5.97 -9.77 -23.24
N ARG A 284 4.66 -9.59 -23.13
CA ARG A 284 3.65 -10.58 -22.74
C ARG A 284 3.70 -11.01 -21.27
N VAL A 285 4.52 -10.38 -20.46
CA VAL A 285 4.59 -10.62 -19.01
C VAL A 285 3.74 -9.60 -18.27
N ASN A 286 2.99 -10.04 -17.27
CA ASN A 286 2.26 -9.18 -16.37
C ASN A 286 3.14 -8.81 -15.17
N LEU A 287 3.30 -7.53 -14.91
CA LEU A 287 4.12 -7.00 -13.83
C LEU A 287 3.26 -6.20 -12.87
N LEU A 288 3.40 -6.46 -11.59
CA LEU A 288 2.76 -5.69 -10.52
C LEU A 288 3.84 -5.07 -9.63
N VAL A 289 3.82 -3.76 -9.48
CA VAL A 289 4.57 -3.06 -8.43
C VAL A 289 3.58 -2.56 -7.39
N SER A 290 3.65 -3.13 -6.20
CA SER A 290 2.74 -2.82 -5.09
C SER A 290 3.12 -1.52 -4.39
N ARG A 291 2.11 -0.82 -3.85
CA ARG A 291 2.32 0.33 -2.94
C ARG A 291 2.68 -0.10 -1.53
N GLY A 292 2.69 -1.41 -1.24
CA GLY A 292 2.97 -1.93 0.08
C GLY A 292 1.87 -1.70 1.11
N VAL A 293 2.01 -2.37 2.26
CA VAL A 293 1.03 -2.38 3.36
C VAL A 293 1.34 -1.34 4.43
N GLY A 294 2.61 -1.18 4.79
CA GLY A 294 3.08 -0.27 5.83
C GLY A 294 3.46 1.11 5.33
N THR A 295 4.35 1.74 6.05
CA THR A 295 4.97 3.02 5.68
C THR A 295 6.46 2.91 5.97
N SER A 296 7.29 3.50 5.11
CA SER A 296 8.71 3.62 5.32
C SER A 296 9.03 4.78 6.28
N VAL A 297 9.89 5.69 5.95
CA VAL A 297 10.46 6.76 6.77
C VAL A 297 9.45 7.54 7.63
N PHE A 298 8.23 7.74 7.15
CA PHE A 298 7.22 8.61 7.77
C PHE A 298 5.82 7.97 7.76
N PRO A 299 5.04 8.02 8.87
CA PRO A 299 3.76 7.30 9.01
C PRO A 299 2.60 8.01 8.31
N ALA A 300 2.78 8.45 7.09
CA ALA A 300 1.78 9.16 6.30
C ALA A 300 1.81 8.72 4.84
N ARG A 301 0.64 8.71 4.21
CA ARG A 301 0.47 8.45 2.77
C ARG A 301 -0.45 9.50 2.17
N LEU A 302 -0.17 9.94 0.96
CA LEU A 302 -0.99 10.96 0.30
C LEU A 302 -1.28 10.55 -1.14
N PHE A 303 -2.55 10.27 -1.44
CA PHE A 303 -3.05 9.70 -2.70
C PHE A 303 -2.37 8.38 -3.09
N CYS A 304 -1.92 7.66 -2.07
CA CYS A 304 -1.19 6.41 -2.21
C CYS A 304 -1.54 5.45 -1.05
N PRO A 305 -2.80 5.02 -0.91
CA PRO A 305 -3.23 4.19 0.20
C PRO A 305 -2.50 2.84 0.22
N PRO A 306 -2.27 2.25 1.42
CA PRO A 306 -1.74 0.91 1.55
C PRO A 306 -2.53 -0.13 0.77
N GLN A 307 -1.85 -1.13 0.20
CA GLN A 307 -2.46 -2.15 -0.66
C GLN A 307 -2.14 -3.57 -0.25
N ILE A 308 -3.14 -4.45 -0.43
CA ILE A 308 -2.99 -5.89 -0.54
C ILE A 308 -3.66 -6.33 -1.83
N HIS A 309 -3.06 -7.25 -2.56
CA HIS A 309 -3.55 -7.68 -3.86
C HIS A 309 -4.16 -9.08 -3.79
N LEU A 310 -5.34 -9.24 -4.39
CA LEU A 310 -5.92 -10.52 -4.73
C LEU A 310 -5.82 -10.70 -6.25
N ILE A 311 -5.01 -11.65 -6.69
CA ILE A 311 -4.80 -11.96 -8.10
C ILE A 311 -5.51 -13.28 -8.38
N GLU A 312 -6.50 -13.24 -9.25
CA GLU A 312 -7.26 -14.41 -9.68
C GLU A 312 -6.77 -14.83 -11.07
N VAL A 313 -6.09 -15.97 -11.14
CA VAL A 313 -5.53 -16.47 -12.42
C VAL A 313 -6.40 -17.61 -12.93
N THR A 314 -6.82 -17.52 -14.18
CA THR A 314 -7.63 -18.52 -14.87
C THR A 314 -6.88 -19.08 -16.07
N ALA A 315 -7.04 -20.36 -16.34
CA ALA A 315 -6.59 -20.97 -17.60
C ALA A 315 -7.47 -20.46 -18.76
N TYR A 316 -6.91 -20.49 -19.98
CA TYR A 316 -7.66 -20.21 -21.22
C TYR A 316 -8.58 -21.38 -21.60
#